data_b6d921aed5eaac572e0cc138f3ddc9d0
#
_entry.id   b6d921aed5eaac572e0cc138f3ddc9d0
#
_cell.length_a   1.000
_cell.length_b   1.000
_cell.length_c   1.000
_cell.angle_alpha   90.00
_cell.angle_beta   90.00
_cell.angle_gamma   90.00
#
_symmetry.space_group_name_H-M   'P 1'
#
loop_
_entity.id
_entity.type
_entity.pdbx_description
1 polymer ?
#
loop_
_entity_poly.entity_id
_entity_poly.type
_entity_poly.pdbx_seq_one_letter_code
_entity_poly.pdbx_strand_id
1 'polypeptide(L)'
;MKRSGNLRRLAMLAFAAAALAAPASAQYISDAEPFINAVRDRDGDKATELLSSRPTIVNSRNSKGQTALNIALARTDDLWTRFLLGKGADPNLQDSNGDTPLIAAARVGFDDAIELLLNVGAKVDLANKMGETPLIVAVQRRELAAVKLLLAKGADPDKADSAAGYSARDYAKRDSRMPQMLAAIEEAGKTKAQPAKAGDLDSFTLKPQ
;
A
#
# COMPACT_ATOMS: atom_id res chain seq x y z
N MET A 1 20.59 82.14 -16.88
CA MET A 1 21.34 81.72 -15.72
C MET A 1 20.68 80.55 -15.05
N LYS A 2 21.24 79.36 -15.28
CA LYS A 2 21.76 78.39 -14.33
C LYS A 2 20.79 77.94 -13.23
N ARG A 3 20.25 76.73 -13.36
CA ARG A 3 20.51 75.58 -12.48
C ARG A 3 19.78 74.34 -12.98
N SER A 4 20.41 73.56 -13.80
CA SER A 4 20.13 72.18 -14.04
C SER A 4 21.00 71.36 -13.11
N GLY A 5 20.52 70.46 -12.37
CA GLY A 5 21.37 69.59 -11.58
C GLY A 5 20.57 68.73 -10.62
N ASN A 6 20.71 67.42 -10.77
CA ASN A 6 20.41 66.41 -9.79
C ASN A 6 18.99 65.80 -9.75
N LEU A 7 18.58 65.19 -10.85
CA LEU A 7 17.49 64.19 -10.81
C LEU A 7 17.92 62.87 -11.48
N ARG A 8 19.16 62.41 -11.22
CA ARG A 8 19.70 61.17 -11.78
C ARG A 8 20.45 60.31 -10.77
N ARG A 9 19.99 60.22 -9.55
CA ARG A 9 20.60 59.33 -8.54
C ARG A 9 19.55 58.83 -7.51
N LEU A 10 18.46 58.21 -7.92
CA LEU A 10 17.57 57.47 -7.01
C LEU A 10 16.71 56.45 -7.78
N ALA A 11 17.38 55.63 -8.58
CA ALA A 11 16.73 54.50 -9.22
C ALA A 11 17.67 53.29 -9.27
N MET A 12 18.27 52.97 -8.12
CA MET A 12 18.97 51.74 -7.88
C MET A 12 18.82 51.44 -6.40
N LEU A 13 17.89 50.56 -6.04
CA LEU A 13 17.86 49.71 -4.84
C LEU A 13 16.41 49.26 -4.56
N ALA A 14 15.85 48.44 -5.44
CA ALA A 14 14.71 47.64 -5.14
C ALA A 14 14.70 46.35 -6.02
N PHE A 15 15.86 45.70 -6.10
CA PHE A 15 15.93 44.31 -6.56
C PHE A 15 16.54 43.51 -5.41
N ALA A 16 15.78 43.33 -4.36
CA ALA A 16 16.16 42.49 -3.24
C ALA A 16 15.02 41.49 -3.00
N ALA A 17 15.34 40.23 -3.32
CA ALA A 17 14.77 39.04 -2.69
C ALA A 17 13.25 38.82 -2.86
N ALA A 18 12.81 38.55 -4.08
CA ALA A 18 11.82 37.53 -4.25
C ALA A 18 12.55 36.17 -4.10
N ALA A 19 12.85 35.78 -2.86
CA ALA A 19 13.13 34.40 -2.56
C ALA A 19 11.87 33.63 -3.00
N LEU A 20 11.97 32.95 -4.14
CA LEU A 20 11.00 31.98 -4.60
C LEU A 20 10.95 30.91 -3.51
N ALA A 21 10.06 31.08 -2.54
CA ALA A 21 9.63 30.00 -1.68
C ALA A 21 9.03 28.94 -2.62
N ALA A 22 9.80 27.92 -2.91
CA ALA A 22 9.28 26.75 -3.60
C ALA A 22 8.03 26.29 -2.83
N PRO A 23 6.92 25.96 -3.49
CA PRO A 23 5.73 25.49 -2.79
C PRO A 23 6.12 24.31 -1.91
N ALA A 24 5.62 24.28 -0.69
CA ALA A 24 5.94 23.24 0.30
C ALA A 24 5.77 21.81 -0.28
N SER A 25 4.87 21.63 -1.26
CA SER A 25 4.71 20.38 -2.02
C SER A 25 5.95 19.97 -2.83
N ALA A 26 6.70 20.93 -3.41
CA ALA A 26 7.92 20.63 -4.17
C ALA A 26 9.06 20.18 -3.23
N GLN A 27 9.08 20.72 -2.02
CA GLN A 27 10.06 20.37 -1.00
C GLN A 27 9.81 18.97 -0.42
N TYR A 28 8.53 18.59 -0.26
CA TYR A 28 8.13 17.25 0.17
C TYR A 28 8.53 16.14 -0.83
N ILE A 29 8.44 16.41 -2.12
CA ILE A 29 8.87 15.46 -3.17
C ILE A 29 10.40 15.34 -3.19
N SER A 30 11.12 16.45 -3.01
CA SER A 30 12.59 16.47 -2.99
C SER A 30 13.20 15.61 -1.90
N ASP A 31 12.55 15.54 -0.73
CA ASP A 31 13.07 14.84 0.45
C ASP A 31 12.75 13.34 0.46
N ALA A 32 11.69 12.93 -0.23
CA ALA A 32 11.30 11.51 -0.34
C ALA A 32 12.26 10.70 -1.23
N GLU A 33 12.81 11.33 -2.29
CA GLU A 33 13.66 10.65 -3.27
C GLU A 33 14.90 10.03 -2.64
N PRO A 34 15.70 10.74 -1.81
CA PRO A 34 16.86 10.16 -1.14
C PRO A 34 16.53 8.97 -0.25
N PHE A 35 15.40 9.03 0.49
CA PHE A 35 14.97 7.94 1.34
C PHE A 35 14.53 6.72 0.54
N ILE A 36 13.73 6.92 -0.50
CA ILE A 36 13.25 5.83 -1.35
C ILE A 36 14.42 5.20 -2.13
N ASN A 37 15.42 5.98 -2.53
CA ASN A 37 16.64 5.45 -3.14
C ASN A 37 17.44 4.62 -2.13
N ALA A 38 17.62 5.07 -0.88
CA ALA A 38 18.27 4.29 0.17
C ALA A 38 17.57 2.94 0.39
N VAL A 39 16.22 2.92 0.41
CA VAL A 39 15.44 1.66 0.48
C VAL A 39 15.67 0.79 -0.76
N ARG A 40 15.70 1.39 -1.96
CA ARG A 40 15.94 0.67 -3.21
C ARG A 40 17.33 0.05 -3.24
N ASP A 41 18.33 0.77 -2.76
CA ASP A 41 19.73 0.36 -2.76
C ASP A 41 20.09 -0.50 -1.53
N ARG A 42 19.14 -0.73 -0.62
CA ARG A 42 19.30 -1.45 0.64
C ARG A 42 20.32 -0.81 1.59
N ASP A 43 20.45 0.50 1.53
CA ASP A 43 21.32 1.28 2.41
C ASP A 43 20.58 1.59 3.74
N GLY A 44 20.76 0.69 4.70
CA GLY A 44 20.11 0.78 6.02
C GLY A 44 20.60 1.96 6.86
N ASP A 45 21.87 2.31 6.74
CA ASP A 45 22.48 3.42 7.49
C ASP A 45 21.88 4.74 7.00
N LYS A 46 21.86 4.93 5.68
CA LYS A 46 21.28 6.14 5.07
C LYS A 46 19.78 6.25 5.32
N ALA A 47 19.03 5.17 5.20
CA ALA A 47 17.60 5.15 5.50
C ALA A 47 17.33 5.51 6.97
N THR A 48 18.12 4.97 7.90
CA THR A 48 17.98 5.26 9.33
C THR A 48 18.34 6.69 9.67
N GLU A 49 19.41 7.23 9.08
CA GLU A 49 19.81 8.65 9.21
C GLU A 49 18.66 9.59 8.81
N LEU A 50 18.09 9.33 7.61
CA LEU A 50 16.99 10.14 7.06
C LEU A 50 15.71 10.05 7.92
N LEU A 51 15.36 8.86 8.41
CA LEU A 51 14.22 8.65 9.32
C LEU A 51 14.43 9.31 10.68
N SER A 52 15.67 9.33 11.19
CA SER A 52 16.00 9.98 12.48
C SER A 52 15.84 11.49 12.39
N SER A 53 16.20 12.09 11.26
CA SER A 53 16.01 13.52 11.02
C SER A 53 14.56 13.89 10.70
N ARG A 54 13.82 13.01 10.04
CA ARG A 54 12.43 13.25 9.59
C ARG A 54 11.61 11.96 9.56
N PRO A 55 11.00 11.52 10.68
CA PRO A 55 10.25 10.26 10.76
C PRO A 55 9.09 10.14 9.77
N THR A 56 8.44 11.26 9.44
CA THR A 56 7.27 11.28 8.53
C THR A 56 7.60 10.90 7.09
N ILE A 57 8.90 10.89 6.71
CA ILE A 57 9.33 10.57 5.35
C ILE A 57 9.03 9.11 4.96
N VAL A 58 8.83 8.22 5.94
CA VAL A 58 8.48 6.81 5.73
C VAL A 58 7.23 6.65 4.86
N ASN A 59 6.28 7.59 4.97
CA ASN A 59 5.01 7.63 4.26
C ASN A 59 5.00 8.59 3.06
N SER A 60 6.17 9.06 2.62
CA SER A 60 6.26 9.94 1.47
C SER A 60 6.27 9.15 0.16
N ARG A 61 5.90 9.83 -0.94
CA ARG A 61 6.00 9.32 -2.30
C ARG A 61 7.15 10.01 -3.03
N ASN A 62 7.87 9.27 -3.87
CA ASN A 62 8.86 9.85 -4.76
C ASN A 62 8.21 10.58 -5.95
N SER A 63 9.03 11.12 -6.84
CA SER A 63 8.60 11.80 -8.08
C SER A 63 7.75 10.92 -9.00
N LYS A 64 7.89 9.59 -8.91
CA LYS A 64 7.09 8.60 -9.63
C LYS A 64 5.81 8.18 -8.87
N GLY A 65 5.54 8.78 -7.71
CA GLY A 65 4.41 8.44 -6.86
C GLY A 65 4.51 7.09 -6.14
N GLN A 66 5.70 6.50 -6.06
CA GLN A 66 5.95 5.24 -5.38
C GLN A 66 6.22 5.48 -3.90
N THR A 67 5.77 4.57 -3.04
CA THR A 67 6.11 4.53 -1.61
C THR A 67 7.28 3.57 -1.37
N ALA A 68 8.05 3.79 -0.30
CA ALA A 68 9.13 2.89 0.07
C ALA A 68 8.60 1.46 0.36
N LEU A 69 7.46 1.36 1.05
CA LEU A 69 6.85 0.08 1.39
C LEU A 69 6.41 -0.70 0.13
N ASN A 70 5.76 -0.05 -0.84
CA ASN A 70 5.37 -0.72 -2.08
C ASN A 70 6.59 -1.22 -2.89
N ILE A 71 7.71 -0.49 -2.85
CA ILE A 71 8.96 -0.92 -3.51
C ILE A 71 9.53 -2.17 -2.82
N ALA A 72 9.58 -2.21 -1.49
CA ALA A 72 10.07 -3.36 -0.75
C ALA A 72 9.21 -4.61 -1.03
N LEU A 73 7.88 -4.46 -1.01
CA LEU A 73 6.91 -5.53 -1.29
C LEU A 73 7.03 -6.06 -2.72
N ALA A 74 7.14 -5.18 -3.73
CA ALA A 74 7.30 -5.57 -5.12
C ALA A 74 8.59 -6.38 -5.39
N ARG A 75 9.56 -6.31 -4.48
CA ARG A 75 10.83 -7.05 -4.53
C ARG A 75 10.83 -8.26 -3.60
N THR A 76 9.73 -8.56 -2.93
CA THR A 76 9.62 -9.61 -1.90
C THR A 76 10.70 -9.49 -0.80
N ASP A 77 11.00 -8.24 -0.40
CA ASP A 77 12.05 -7.95 0.56
C ASP A 77 11.48 -7.93 1.99
N ASP A 78 11.49 -9.09 2.64
CA ASP A 78 10.93 -9.26 3.98
C ASP A 78 11.60 -8.35 5.02
N LEU A 79 12.93 -8.25 4.98
CA LEU A 79 13.69 -7.42 5.92
C LEU A 79 13.25 -5.95 5.85
N TRP A 80 13.21 -5.40 4.64
CA TRP A 80 12.81 -4.02 4.43
C TRP A 80 11.32 -3.79 4.68
N THR A 81 10.47 -4.76 4.36
CA THR A 81 9.03 -4.69 4.67
C THR A 81 8.82 -4.57 6.17
N ARG A 82 9.44 -5.44 6.98
CA ARG A 82 9.34 -5.38 8.45
C ARG A 82 9.96 -4.11 9.02
N PHE A 83 11.12 -3.71 8.50
CA PHE A 83 11.78 -2.47 8.91
C PHE A 83 10.86 -1.25 8.70
N LEU A 84 10.29 -1.10 7.50
CA LEU A 84 9.44 0.03 7.17
C LEU A 84 8.15 0.04 7.99
N LEU A 85 7.48 -1.10 8.17
CA LEU A 85 6.30 -1.22 9.03
C LEU A 85 6.65 -0.90 10.49
N GLY A 86 7.79 -1.36 10.99
CA GLY A 86 8.31 -1.02 12.32
C GLY A 86 8.65 0.46 12.50
N LYS A 87 8.91 1.19 11.41
CA LYS A 87 9.12 2.64 11.39
C LYS A 87 7.83 3.44 11.17
N GLY A 88 6.67 2.79 11.14
CA GLY A 88 5.37 3.44 11.01
C GLY A 88 4.93 3.67 9.55
N ALA A 89 5.39 2.85 8.61
CA ALA A 89 4.83 2.86 7.27
C ALA A 89 3.35 2.48 7.32
N ASP A 90 2.51 3.29 6.68
CA ASP A 90 1.07 3.08 6.63
C ASP A 90 0.74 1.89 5.70
N PRO A 91 0.13 0.79 6.25
CA PRO A 91 -0.21 -0.39 5.46
C PRO A 91 -1.33 -0.14 4.43
N ASN A 92 -1.96 1.03 4.46
CA ASN A 92 -3.03 1.43 3.54
C ASN A 92 -2.64 2.57 2.59
N LEU A 93 -1.39 3.06 2.64
CA LEU A 93 -0.96 4.16 1.80
C LEU A 93 -0.85 3.73 0.33
N GLN A 94 -1.72 4.29 -0.50
CA GLN A 94 -1.75 4.01 -1.93
C GLN A 94 -0.63 4.75 -2.68
N ASP A 95 -0.06 4.12 -3.71
CA ASP A 95 0.87 4.76 -4.63
C ASP A 95 0.14 5.61 -5.72
N SER A 96 0.87 6.05 -6.75
CA SER A 96 0.29 6.83 -7.86
C SER A 96 -0.78 6.08 -8.67
N ASN A 97 -0.76 4.76 -8.68
CA ASN A 97 -1.76 3.92 -9.35
C ASN A 97 -2.97 3.62 -8.45
N GLY A 98 -2.89 4.04 -7.18
CA GLY A 98 -3.83 3.64 -6.15
C GLY A 98 -3.54 2.26 -5.57
N ASP A 99 -2.42 1.63 -5.94
CA ASP A 99 -2.06 0.33 -5.38
C ASP A 99 -1.71 0.46 -3.90
N THR A 100 -2.37 -0.33 -3.07
CA THR A 100 -2.04 -0.46 -1.66
C THR A 100 -0.83 -1.39 -1.47
N PRO A 101 -0.16 -1.35 -0.30
CA PRO A 101 0.83 -2.35 0.06
C PRO A 101 0.30 -3.79 -0.08
N LEU A 102 -0.95 -4.04 0.30
CA LEU A 102 -1.57 -5.36 0.17
C LEU A 102 -1.75 -5.78 -1.30
N ILE A 103 -2.11 -4.86 -2.20
CA ILE A 103 -2.16 -5.11 -3.65
C ILE A 103 -0.75 -5.42 -4.18
N ALA A 104 0.27 -4.67 -3.75
CA ALA A 104 1.65 -4.92 -4.18
C ALA A 104 2.14 -6.31 -3.75
N ALA A 105 1.86 -6.74 -2.51
CA ALA A 105 2.19 -8.07 -2.01
C ALA A 105 1.41 -9.18 -2.75
N ALA A 106 0.10 -8.99 -2.96
CA ALA A 106 -0.75 -9.94 -3.66
C ALA A 106 -0.34 -10.14 -5.14
N ARG A 107 0.19 -9.09 -5.78
CA ARG A 107 0.65 -9.12 -7.17
C ARG A 107 1.83 -10.07 -7.41
N VAL A 108 2.66 -10.26 -6.40
CA VAL A 108 3.89 -11.09 -6.47
C VAL A 108 3.80 -12.35 -5.62
N GLY A 109 2.66 -12.63 -4.99
CA GLY A 109 2.46 -13.81 -4.15
C GLY A 109 3.35 -13.79 -2.89
N PHE A 110 3.57 -12.62 -2.29
CA PHE A 110 4.37 -12.51 -1.07
C PHE A 110 3.50 -12.77 0.16
N ASP A 111 3.24 -14.06 0.45
CA ASP A 111 2.27 -14.51 1.44
C ASP A 111 2.61 -14.05 2.87
N ASP A 112 3.88 -14.12 3.29
CA ASP A 112 4.32 -13.64 4.61
C ASP A 112 4.02 -12.15 4.79
N ALA A 113 4.22 -11.35 3.74
CA ALA A 113 3.91 -9.93 3.79
C ALA A 113 2.40 -9.67 3.79
N ILE A 114 1.59 -10.49 3.09
CA ILE A 114 0.12 -10.40 3.14
C ILE A 114 -0.35 -10.59 4.57
N GLU A 115 0.11 -11.65 5.26
CA GLU A 115 -0.24 -11.88 6.67
C GLU A 115 0.20 -10.73 7.57
N LEU A 116 1.43 -10.27 7.41
CA LEU A 116 1.99 -9.18 8.20
C LEU A 116 1.17 -7.89 8.02
N LEU A 117 0.86 -7.51 6.78
CA LEU A 117 0.08 -6.33 6.46
C LEU A 117 -1.32 -6.39 7.06
N LEU A 118 -2.01 -7.53 6.94
CA LEU A 118 -3.34 -7.72 7.52
C LEU A 118 -3.32 -7.65 9.05
N ASN A 119 -2.29 -8.20 9.68
CA ASN A 119 -2.12 -8.14 11.14
C ASN A 119 -1.84 -6.72 11.65
N VAL A 120 -1.23 -5.83 10.84
CA VAL A 120 -1.01 -4.42 11.20
C VAL A 120 -2.11 -3.48 10.70
N GLY A 121 -3.24 -4.01 10.23
CA GLY A 121 -4.43 -3.23 9.90
C GLY A 121 -4.57 -2.82 8.43
N ALA A 122 -3.96 -3.55 7.51
CA ALA A 122 -4.26 -3.38 6.09
C ALA A 122 -5.72 -3.73 5.81
N LYS A 123 -6.41 -2.89 5.04
CA LYS A 123 -7.79 -3.09 4.63
C LYS A 123 -7.83 -4.12 3.50
N VAL A 124 -8.44 -5.27 3.76
CA VAL A 124 -8.42 -6.44 2.86
C VAL A 124 -9.02 -6.15 1.47
N ASP A 125 -10.03 -5.27 1.38
CA ASP A 125 -10.75 -4.95 0.13
C ASP A 125 -10.52 -3.52 -0.35
N LEU A 126 -9.45 -2.84 0.10
CA LEU A 126 -9.12 -1.50 -0.41
C LEU A 126 -8.60 -1.59 -1.84
N ALA A 127 -9.40 -1.08 -2.77
CA ALA A 127 -9.13 -1.18 -4.20
C ALA A 127 -8.23 -0.05 -4.71
N ASN A 128 -7.53 -0.32 -5.83
CA ASN A 128 -6.77 0.67 -6.57
C ASN A 128 -7.67 1.58 -7.45
N LYS A 129 -7.06 2.46 -8.27
CA LYS A 129 -7.80 3.37 -9.17
C LYS A 129 -8.61 2.66 -10.26
N MET A 130 -8.28 1.42 -10.59
CA MET A 130 -9.04 0.58 -11.51
C MET A 130 -10.15 -0.22 -10.82
N GLY A 131 -10.32 -0.04 -9.51
CA GLY A 131 -11.27 -0.82 -8.71
C GLY A 131 -10.79 -2.22 -8.35
N GLU A 132 -9.55 -2.58 -8.71
CA GLU A 132 -9.01 -3.91 -8.42
C GLU A 132 -8.71 -4.03 -6.92
N THR A 133 -9.30 -5.04 -6.28
CA THR A 133 -8.97 -5.43 -4.90
C THR A 133 -7.71 -6.30 -4.87
N PRO A 134 -7.06 -6.48 -3.70
CA PRO A 134 -5.95 -7.44 -3.56
C PRO A 134 -6.33 -8.84 -4.05
N LEU A 135 -7.57 -9.29 -3.79
CA LEU A 135 -8.05 -10.61 -4.23
C LEU A 135 -8.16 -10.70 -5.77
N ILE A 136 -8.70 -9.67 -6.43
CA ILE A 136 -8.74 -9.61 -7.90
C ILE A 136 -7.33 -9.74 -8.48
N VAL A 137 -6.38 -8.95 -7.95
CA VAL A 137 -4.98 -8.98 -8.42
C VAL A 137 -4.34 -10.35 -8.20
N ALA A 138 -4.54 -10.98 -7.02
CA ALA A 138 -4.03 -12.32 -6.74
C ALA A 138 -4.58 -13.36 -7.73
N VAL A 139 -5.88 -13.32 -8.07
CA VAL A 139 -6.48 -14.22 -9.06
C VAL A 139 -5.90 -13.98 -10.46
N GLN A 140 -5.80 -12.73 -10.90
CA GLN A 140 -5.23 -12.38 -12.21
C GLN A 140 -3.76 -12.82 -12.34
N ARG A 141 -2.99 -12.79 -11.24
CA ARG A 141 -1.59 -13.25 -11.17
C ARG A 141 -1.44 -14.74 -10.92
N ARG A 142 -2.54 -15.45 -10.63
CA ARG A 142 -2.57 -16.89 -10.33
C ARG A 142 -1.84 -17.28 -9.04
N GLU A 143 -1.78 -16.37 -8.08
CA GLU A 143 -1.17 -16.59 -6.79
C GLU A 143 -2.15 -17.29 -5.84
N LEU A 144 -2.24 -18.64 -5.96
CA LEU A 144 -3.26 -19.45 -5.26
C LEU A 144 -3.14 -19.34 -3.73
N ALA A 145 -1.92 -19.32 -3.20
CA ALA A 145 -1.71 -19.19 -1.76
C ALA A 145 -2.21 -17.83 -1.26
N ALA A 146 -1.86 -16.73 -1.95
CA ALA A 146 -2.38 -15.40 -1.66
C ALA A 146 -3.92 -15.34 -1.75
N VAL A 147 -4.53 -15.98 -2.76
CA VAL A 147 -6.00 -16.07 -2.88
C VAL A 147 -6.62 -16.72 -1.66
N LYS A 148 -6.12 -17.90 -1.25
CA LYS A 148 -6.63 -18.61 -0.06
C LYS A 148 -6.46 -17.78 1.21
N LEU A 149 -5.33 -17.14 1.36
CA LEU A 149 -5.02 -16.30 2.52
C LEU A 149 -5.95 -15.08 2.61
N LEU A 150 -6.12 -14.34 1.51
CA LEU A 150 -7.02 -13.20 1.45
C LEU A 150 -8.48 -13.59 1.74
N LEU A 151 -8.95 -14.71 1.17
CA LEU A 151 -10.29 -15.25 1.45
C LEU A 151 -10.47 -15.62 2.93
N ALA A 152 -9.47 -16.28 3.54
CA ALA A 152 -9.48 -16.63 4.96
C ALA A 152 -9.52 -15.39 5.86
N LYS A 153 -8.95 -14.26 5.41
CA LYS A 153 -8.98 -12.96 6.11
C LYS A 153 -10.20 -12.10 5.75
N GLY A 154 -11.15 -12.64 5.02
CA GLY A 154 -12.45 -12.02 4.80
C GLY A 154 -12.61 -11.23 3.52
N ALA A 155 -11.66 -11.30 2.58
CA ALA A 155 -11.80 -10.66 1.28
C ALA A 155 -13.13 -11.01 0.59
N ASP A 156 -13.74 -10.03 -0.05
CA ASP A 156 -14.98 -10.20 -0.79
C ASP A 156 -14.69 -10.66 -2.23
N PRO A 157 -15.04 -11.93 -2.60
CA PRO A 157 -14.78 -12.43 -3.94
C PRO A 157 -15.72 -11.88 -5.01
N ASP A 158 -16.80 -11.21 -4.62
CA ASP A 158 -17.85 -10.71 -5.49
C ASP A 158 -17.79 -9.20 -5.75
N LYS A 159 -16.84 -8.50 -5.08
CA LYS A 159 -16.56 -7.10 -5.34
C LYS A 159 -15.90 -6.92 -6.70
N ALA A 160 -16.60 -6.21 -7.61
CA ALA A 160 -16.16 -6.01 -8.99
C ALA A 160 -15.19 -4.83 -9.13
N ASP A 161 -14.28 -4.91 -10.10
CA ASP A 161 -13.44 -3.79 -10.53
C ASP A 161 -14.24 -2.74 -11.34
N SER A 162 -13.63 -1.57 -11.54
CA SER A 162 -14.26 -0.48 -12.30
C SER A 162 -13.92 -0.52 -13.80
N ALA A 163 -12.91 -1.31 -14.20
CA ALA A 163 -12.40 -1.32 -15.57
C ALA A 163 -13.18 -2.28 -16.46
N ALA A 164 -13.42 -3.51 -15.99
CA ALA A 164 -14.11 -4.56 -16.74
C ALA A 164 -15.46 -4.94 -16.11
N GLY A 165 -15.70 -4.51 -14.87
CA GLY A 165 -16.89 -4.89 -14.10
C GLY A 165 -16.85 -6.35 -13.63
N TYR A 166 -15.66 -6.96 -13.54
CA TYR A 166 -15.49 -8.34 -13.11
C TYR A 166 -14.99 -8.41 -11.66
N SER A 167 -15.58 -9.35 -10.94
CA SER A 167 -15.14 -9.76 -9.62
C SER A 167 -13.99 -10.78 -9.67
N ALA A 168 -13.35 -11.04 -8.52
CA ALA A 168 -12.35 -12.10 -8.41
C ALA A 168 -12.94 -13.48 -8.84
N ARG A 169 -14.20 -13.74 -8.49
CA ARG A 169 -14.94 -14.94 -8.91
C ARG A 169 -15.11 -15.00 -10.42
N ASP A 170 -15.43 -13.88 -11.07
CA ASP A 170 -15.62 -13.84 -12.52
C ASP A 170 -14.30 -14.06 -13.27
N TYR A 171 -13.20 -13.45 -12.80
CA TYR A 171 -11.88 -13.72 -13.33
C TYR A 171 -11.48 -15.20 -13.19
N ALA A 172 -11.74 -15.80 -12.00
CA ALA A 172 -11.45 -17.23 -11.77
C ALA A 172 -12.27 -18.16 -12.66
N LYS A 173 -13.56 -17.86 -12.89
CA LYS A 173 -14.42 -18.63 -13.83
C LYS A 173 -13.91 -18.59 -15.27
N ARG A 174 -13.34 -17.48 -15.69
CA ARG A 174 -12.84 -17.27 -17.07
C ARG A 174 -11.46 -17.89 -17.30
N ASP A 175 -10.65 -18.12 -16.27
CA ASP A 175 -9.33 -18.74 -16.40
C ASP A 175 -9.39 -20.25 -16.24
N SER A 176 -9.65 -20.95 -17.35
CA SER A 176 -9.71 -22.42 -17.39
C SER A 176 -8.39 -23.12 -17.06
N ARG A 177 -7.26 -22.38 -17.04
CA ARG A 177 -5.93 -22.94 -16.74
C ARG A 177 -5.67 -23.14 -15.25
N MET A 178 -6.48 -22.50 -14.39
CA MET A 178 -6.32 -22.56 -12.94
C MET A 178 -7.66 -22.83 -12.23
N PRO A 179 -8.31 -23.99 -12.47
CA PRO A 179 -9.62 -24.29 -11.90
C PRO A 179 -9.64 -24.29 -10.35
N GLN A 180 -8.49 -24.52 -9.73
CA GLN A 180 -8.34 -24.46 -8.27
C GLN A 180 -8.56 -23.04 -7.69
N MET A 181 -8.45 -21.96 -8.48
CA MET A 181 -8.79 -20.61 -8.04
C MET A 181 -10.28 -20.49 -7.75
N LEU A 182 -11.11 -20.94 -8.71
CA LEU A 182 -12.55 -20.94 -8.52
C LEU A 182 -12.97 -21.86 -7.35
N ALA A 183 -12.36 -23.06 -7.28
CA ALA A 183 -12.64 -24.00 -6.19
C ALA A 183 -12.34 -23.38 -4.81
N ALA A 184 -11.21 -22.64 -4.67
CA ALA A 184 -10.87 -21.95 -3.41
C ALA A 184 -11.89 -20.86 -3.05
N ILE A 185 -12.39 -20.11 -4.04
CA ILE A 185 -13.40 -19.07 -3.82
C ILE A 185 -14.74 -19.68 -3.40
N GLU A 186 -15.14 -20.78 -4.02
CA GLU A 186 -16.39 -21.48 -3.70
C GLU A 186 -16.36 -22.14 -2.32
N GLU A 187 -15.22 -22.73 -1.96
CA GLU A 187 -15.01 -23.33 -0.64
C GLU A 187 -15.11 -22.26 0.48
N ALA A 188 -14.44 -21.12 0.31
CA ALA A 188 -14.53 -20.01 1.25
C ALA A 188 -15.96 -19.48 1.43
N GLY A 189 -16.76 -19.48 0.35
CA GLY A 189 -18.19 -19.14 0.40
C GLY A 189 -19.01 -20.10 1.24
N LYS A 190 -18.74 -21.40 1.19
CA LYS A 190 -19.42 -22.42 1.99
C LYS A 190 -19.11 -22.30 3.48
N THR A 191 -17.87 -22.00 3.81
CA THR A 191 -17.42 -21.83 5.21
C THR A 191 -18.09 -20.61 5.87
N LYS A 192 -18.29 -19.52 5.12
CA LYS A 192 -19.02 -18.33 5.62
C LYS A 192 -20.52 -18.57 5.77
N ALA A 193 -21.11 -19.46 4.96
CA ALA A 193 -22.54 -19.79 4.99
C ALA A 193 -22.93 -20.76 6.14
N GLN A 194 -21.97 -21.46 6.73
CA GLN A 194 -22.19 -22.29 7.93
C GLN A 194 -21.66 -21.54 9.16
N PRO A 195 -22.50 -20.82 9.93
CA PRO A 195 -22.11 -20.37 11.26
C PRO A 195 -21.72 -21.62 12.05
N ALA A 196 -20.58 -21.54 12.76
CA ALA A 196 -20.14 -22.63 13.65
C ALA A 196 -21.35 -23.15 14.41
N LYS A 197 -21.69 -24.44 14.23
CA LYS A 197 -22.68 -25.09 15.07
C LYS A 197 -22.23 -24.83 16.50
N ALA A 198 -23.05 -24.06 17.24
CA ALA A 198 -22.86 -23.89 18.68
C ALA A 198 -22.66 -25.28 19.26
N GLY A 199 -21.42 -25.56 19.65
CA GLY A 199 -21.06 -26.86 20.19
C GLY A 199 -21.96 -27.17 21.35
N ASP A 200 -22.47 -28.39 21.38
CA ASP A 200 -23.17 -29.03 22.46
C ASP A 200 -22.54 -28.70 23.84
N LEU A 201 -22.98 -27.63 24.47
CA LEU A 201 -22.65 -27.29 25.86
C LEU A 201 -23.63 -27.97 26.83
N ASP A 202 -24.59 -28.74 26.30
CA ASP A 202 -25.64 -29.38 27.14
C ASP A 202 -25.27 -30.76 27.69
N SER A 203 -24.04 -31.25 27.51
CA SER A 203 -23.64 -32.57 28.02
C SER A 203 -22.86 -32.55 29.34
N PHE A 204 -22.72 -31.38 30.01
CA PHE A 204 -22.09 -31.31 31.34
C PHE A 204 -23.14 -31.20 32.46
N THR A 205 -24.03 -32.17 32.55
CA THR A 205 -24.82 -32.39 33.79
C THR A 205 -23.93 -33.05 34.83
N LEU A 206 -23.46 -32.25 35.79
CA LEU A 206 -22.91 -32.79 37.05
C LEU A 206 -23.99 -33.58 37.76
N LYS A 207 -23.83 -34.91 37.91
CA LYS A 207 -24.60 -35.70 38.83
C LYS A 207 -24.28 -35.26 40.26
N PRO A 208 -25.26 -34.91 41.10
CA PRO A 208 -25.00 -34.71 42.51
C PRO A 208 -24.79 -36.07 43.20
N GLN A 209 -23.77 -36.13 44.05
CA GLN A 209 -23.60 -37.23 45.05
C GLN A 209 -24.49 -37.02 46.23
#